data_c2704fcedcb6ee9a62bd3ac8475345fd
#
_entry.id   c2704fcedcb6ee9a62bd3ac8475345fd
#
_cell.length_a   1.000
_cell.length_b   1.000
_cell.length_c   1.000
_cell.angle_alpha   90.00
_cell.angle_beta   90.00
_cell.angle_gamma   90.00
#
_symmetry.space_group_name_H-M   'P 1'
#
loop_
_entity.id
_entity.type
_entity.pdbx_description
1 polymer ?
#
loop_
_entity_poly.entity_id
_entity_poly.type
_entity_poly.pdbx_seq_one_letter_code
_entity_poly.pdbx_strand_id
1 'polypeptide(L)'
;DIAEVLGRHRDAAARAPVMSIALVLALPDGQAIRRTGQYRRLLLDDRRFADVLGALRAGIAQGVFAPQLHGLEHFWPDTLMTSSDPDVKAWLRQDQPAATEQLPAHLQSRWVDASMLPSRPLHPAAIAAAVAEEAGVYRRILGVPPKVVVPPTFVWTKEVERAWAASGVECVVTPGWRYTRREAQGLPGGDEGPIVNADRSGAIGYLARCDYFEPARGRDAAYALAALERAVAQGRPCVLENHRDNFINDAAVRQRSLDELDRLLRYASARHPDLRFMSSLELHRLLRDRSADWLVASRWRRLPALWQRF
;
A
#
# COMPACT_ATOMS: atom_id res chain seq x y z
N ASP A 1 5.71 -5.97 -19.74
CA ASP A 1 5.10 -6.31 -18.47
C ASP A 1 4.23 -5.18 -17.89
N ILE A 2 4.10 -4.98 -16.56
CA ILE A 2 3.13 -4.03 -15.98
C ILE A 2 3.28 -2.62 -16.56
N ALA A 3 4.49 -2.05 -16.56
CA ALA A 3 4.72 -0.69 -17.06
C ALA A 3 4.36 -0.55 -18.55
N GLU A 4 4.64 -1.60 -19.32
CA GLU A 4 4.29 -1.66 -20.74
C GLU A 4 2.77 -1.70 -20.95
N VAL A 5 2.03 -2.53 -20.18
CA VAL A 5 0.57 -2.58 -20.26
C VAL A 5 -0.03 -1.21 -19.89
N LEU A 6 0.39 -0.62 -18.77
CA LEU A 6 -0.07 0.72 -18.37
C LEU A 6 0.23 1.77 -19.45
N GLY A 7 1.42 1.70 -20.06
CA GLY A 7 1.86 2.63 -21.10
C GLY A 7 1.04 2.63 -22.40
N ARG A 8 0.22 1.58 -22.65
CA ARG A 8 -0.65 1.49 -23.84
C ARG A 8 -1.94 2.27 -23.75
N HIS A 9 -2.39 2.59 -22.55
CA HIS A 9 -3.69 3.21 -22.30
C HIS A 9 -3.59 4.70 -22.00
N ARG A 10 -4.65 5.44 -22.29
CA ARG A 10 -4.76 6.88 -22.00
C ARG A 10 -6.16 7.20 -21.47
N ASP A 11 -6.21 8.13 -20.53
CA ASP A 11 -7.45 8.70 -20.02
C ASP A 11 -7.91 9.92 -20.84
N ALA A 12 -9.00 10.55 -20.41
CA ALA A 12 -9.55 11.76 -21.04
C ALA A 12 -8.59 12.96 -21.07
N ALA A 13 -7.50 12.94 -20.30
CA ALA A 13 -6.44 13.94 -20.28
C ALA A 13 -5.16 13.47 -20.97
N ALA A 14 -5.22 12.39 -21.77
CA ALA A 14 -4.08 11.75 -22.42
C ALA A 14 -3.01 11.24 -21.44
N ARG A 15 -3.36 10.95 -20.18
CA ARG A 15 -2.47 10.40 -19.17
C ARG A 15 -2.54 8.87 -19.17
N ALA A 16 -1.40 8.24 -18.94
CA ALA A 16 -1.36 6.80 -18.69
C ALA A 16 -1.97 6.46 -17.31
N PRO A 17 -2.52 5.24 -17.14
CA PRO A 17 -2.86 4.71 -15.82
C PRO A 17 -1.66 4.72 -14.89
N VAL A 18 -1.89 5.01 -13.61
CA VAL A 18 -0.84 5.05 -12.60
C VAL A 18 -1.08 3.95 -11.58
N MET A 19 -0.13 3.03 -11.44
CA MET A 19 -0.12 2.06 -10.36
C MET A 19 0.67 2.62 -9.18
N SER A 20 0.02 2.79 -8.05
CA SER A 20 0.68 3.17 -6.80
C SER A 20 1.34 1.93 -6.19
N ILE A 21 2.67 1.96 -6.04
CA ILE A 21 3.47 0.83 -5.57
C ILE A 21 3.81 1.03 -4.08
N ALA A 22 3.23 0.21 -3.22
CA ALA A 22 3.52 0.20 -1.79
C ALA A 22 4.83 -0.57 -1.52
N LEU A 23 5.88 0.14 -1.15
CA LEU A 23 7.25 -0.36 -1.02
C LEU A 23 7.58 -0.72 0.42
N VAL A 24 7.94 -1.98 0.66
CA VAL A 24 8.74 -2.40 1.81
C VAL A 24 10.20 -2.17 1.43
N LEU A 25 10.94 -1.42 2.26
CA LEU A 25 12.27 -0.93 1.90
C LEU A 25 13.41 -1.84 2.35
N ALA A 26 13.12 -2.84 3.19
CA ALA A 26 14.13 -3.72 3.74
C ALA A 26 13.60 -5.14 3.96
N LEU A 27 14.50 -6.10 3.86
CA LEU A 27 14.31 -7.51 4.20
C LEU A 27 15.38 -7.95 5.20
N PRO A 28 15.19 -9.04 5.97
CA PRO A 28 16.23 -9.55 6.86
C PRO A 28 17.46 -10.03 6.07
N ASP A 29 18.65 -9.71 6.56
CA ASP A 29 19.90 -10.34 6.11
C ASP A 29 20.18 -11.58 6.96
N GLY A 30 19.66 -12.73 6.54
CA GLY A 30 19.79 -13.97 7.32
C GLY A 30 21.23 -14.41 7.54
N GLN A 31 22.13 -14.16 6.60
CA GLN A 31 23.56 -14.48 6.77
C GLN A 31 24.21 -13.60 7.85
N ALA A 32 23.93 -12.30 7.81
CA ALA A 32 24.46 -11.38 8.81
C ALA A 32 23.82 -11.63 10.19
N ILE A 33 22.53 -11.97 10.26
CA ILE A 33 21.85 -12.32 11.52
C ILE A 33 22.43 -13.59 12.13
N ARG A 34 22.70 -14.65 11.35
CA ARG A 34 23.38 -15.86 11.87
C ARG A 34 24.78 -15.55 12.42
N ARG A 35 25.54 -14.70 11.71
CA ARG A 35 26.92 -14.38 12.11
C ARG A 35 26.99 -13.51 13.35
N THR A 36 26.08 -12.55 13.49
CA THR A 36 26.16 -11.52 14.54
C THR A 36 25.23 -11.74 15.72
N GLY A 37 24.19 -12.58 15.58
CA GLY A 37 23.11 -12.70 16.54
C GLY A 37 22.23 -11.45 16.68
N GLN A 38 22.45 -10.44 15.85
CA GLN A 38 21.71 -9.17 15.84
C GLN A 38 20.90 -9.03 14.55
N TYR A 39 19.78 -8.31 14.62
CA TYR A 39 19.02 -7.99 13.42
C TYR A 39 19.89 -7.15 12.45
N ARG A 40 19.88 -7.55 11.20
CA ARG A 40 20.54 -6.87 10.08
C ARG A 40 19.61 -6.87 8.87
N ARG A 41 19.71 -5.82 8.05
CA ARG A 41 18.83 -5.57 6.91
C ARG A 41 19.56 -5.62 5.59
N LEU A 42 18.82 -6.05 4.59
CA LEU A 42 19.09 -5.83 3.16
C LEU A 42 18.14 -4.72 2.71
N LEU A 43 18.65 -3.57 2.37
CA LEU A 43 17.84 -2.46 1.89
C LEU A 43 17.54 -2.59 0.38
N LEU A 44 16.49 -1.97 -0.10
CA LEU A 44 16.07 -2.02 -1.51
C LEU A 44 17.15 -1.48 -2.47
N ASP A 45 18.08 -0.65 -2.00
CA ASP A 45 19.25 -0.18 -2.76
C ASP A 45 20.48 -1.12 -2.68
N ASP A 46 20.36 -2.29 -2.06
CA ASP A 46 21.38 -3.34 -2.14
C ASP A 46 21.51 -3.85 -3.59
N ARG A 47 22.76 -4.16 -4.02
CA ARG A 47 23.05 -4.65 -5.38
C ARG A 47 22.22 -5.85 -5.83
N ARG A 48 21.75 -6.68 -4.90
CA ARG A 48 20.87 -7.82 -5.18
C ARG A 48 19.50 -7.42 -5.74
N PHE A 49 19.07 -6.19 -5.51
CA PHE A 49 17.80 -5.64 -5.97
C PHE A 49 17.95 -4.59 -7.07
N ALA A 50 19.14 -4.50 -7.70
CA ALA A 50 19.43 -3.47 -8.69
C ALA A 50 18.43 -3.47 -9.86
N ASP A 51 18.06 -4.65 -10.37
CA ASP A 51 17.10 -4.78 -11.47
C ASP A 51 15.70 -4.34 -11.05
N VAL A 52 15.27 -4.70 -9.83
CA VAL A 52 13.97 -4.30 -9.27
C VAL A 52 13.91 -2.79 -9.10
N LEU A 53 14.95 -2.20 -8.51
CA LEU A 53 15.03 -0.74 -8.32
C LEU A 53 15.15 -0.01 -9.65
N GLY A 54 15.87 -0.56 -10.62
CA GLY A 54 15.96 -0.04 -11.98
C GLY A 54 14.60 0.00 -12.68
N ALA A 55 13.85 -1.11 -12.64
CA ALA A 55 12.51 -1.20 -13.20
C ALA A 55 11.51 -0.24 -12.51
N LEU A 56 11.58 -0.13 -11.19
CA LEU A 56 10.77 0.83 -10.42
C LEU A 56 11.04 2.27 -10.86
N ARG A 57 12.31 2.67 -10.94
CA ARG A 57 12.73 4.01 -11.37
C ARG A 57 12.30 4.30 -12.81
N ALA A 58 12.41 3.34 -13.71
CA ALA A 58 11.95 3.48 -15.08
C ALA A 58 10.43 3.73 -15.16
N GLY A 59 9.62 2.97 -14.40
CA GLY A 59 8.17 3.18 -14.36
C GLY A 59 7.76 4.51 -13.71
N ILE A 60 8.52 4.98 -12.71
CA ILE A 60 8.34 6.33 -12.13
C ILE A 60 8.65 7.41 -13.18
N ALA A 61 9.76 7.30 -13.89
CA ALA A 61 10.15 8.25 -14.93
C ALA A 61 9.14 8.29 -16.10
N GLN A 62 8.51 7.16 -16.42
CA GLN A 62 7.42 7.06 -17.40
C GLN A 62 6.07 7.58 -16.89
N GLY A 63 5.95 7.90 -15.60
CA GLY A 63 4.71 8.36 -14.97
C GLY A 63 3.65 7.26 -14.78
N VAL A 64 4.01 5.98 -14.91
CA VAL A 64 3.09 4.84 -14.72
C VAL A 64 3.19 4.21 -13.33
N PHE A 65 4.24 4.52 -12.56
CA PHE A 65 4.37 4.11 -11.16
C PHE A 65 4.44 5.32 -10.23
N ALA A 66 3.74 5.23 -9.09
CA ALA A 66 3.81 6.20 -8.01
C ALA A 66 4.22 5.48 -6.71
N PRO A 67 5.44 5.71 -6.19
CA PRO A 67 5.91 5.01 -5.01
C PRO A 67 5.18 5.49 -3.75
N GLN A 68 4.87 4.55 -2.87
CA GLN A 68 4.29 4.75 -1.54
C GLN A 68 5.12 4.01 -0.50
N LEU A 69 5.15 4.49 0.72
CA LEU A 69 5.84 3.80 1.81
C LEU A 69 4.93 2.71 2.40
N HIS A 70 5.44 1.48 2.52
CA HIS A 70 4.78 0.36 3.19
C HIS A 70 5.60 -0.16 4.39
N GLY A 71 6.38 0.73 4.98
CA GLY A 71 7.29 0.45 6.09
C GLY A 71 8.71 0.16 5.64
N LEU A 72 9.64 0.27 6.58
CA LEU A 72 11.01 -0.20 6.35
C LEU A 72 10.99 -1.72 6.23
N GLU A 73 10.40 -2.42 7.21
CA GLU A 73 9.98 -3.82 7.13
C GLU A 73 8.46 -3.92 7.27
N HIS A 74 7.90 -5.10 6.97
CA HIS A 74 6.48 -5.41 7.18
C HIS A 74 6.20 -5.97 8.59
N PHE A 75 7.16 -5.90 9.52
CA PHE A 75 7.11 -6.42 10.88
C PHE A 75 7.96 -5.55 11.81
N TRP A 76 7.81 -5.75 13.13
CA TRP A 76 8.69 -5.13 14.12
C TRP A 76 9.89 -6.07 14.40
N PRO A 77 11.15 -5.66 14.09
CA PRO A 77 12.31 -6.54 14.15
C PRO A 77 12.54 -7.18 15.52
N ASP A 78 12.40 -6.41 16.61
CA ASP A 78 12.64 -6.91 17.96
C ASP A 78 11.66 -8.03 18.35
N THR A 79 10.40 -7.93 17.91
CA THR A 79 9.39 -8.97 18.09
C THR A 79 9.84 -10.30 17.48
N LEU A 80 10.41 -10.29 16.28
CA LEU A 80 10.89 -11.52 15.64
C LEU A 80 12.19 -12.03 16.26
N MET A 81 13.11 -11.13 16.63
CA MET A 81 14.39 -11.51 17.23
C MET A 81 14.22 -12.15 18.61
N THR A 82 13.21 -11.75 19.36
CA THR A 82 12.90 -12.30 20.70
C THR A 82 11.97 -13.51 20.65
N SER A 83 11.45 -13.89 19.47
CA SER A 83 10.55 -15.04 19.33
C SER A 83 11.22 -16.34 19.77
N SER A 84 10.49 -17.16 20.53
CA SER A 84 10.92 -18.54 20.87
C SER A 84 10.59 -19.55 19.77
N ASP A 85 9.72 -19.18 18.80
CA ASP A 85 9.25 -20.03 17.71
C ASP A 85 10.42 -20.41 16.77
N PRO A 86 10.70 -21.72 16.59
CA PRO A 86 11.79 -22.19 15.73
C PRO A 86 11.57 -21.83 14.26
N ASP A 87 10.32 -21.76 13.78
CA ASP A 87 10.01 -21.43 12.39
C ASP A 87 10.28 -19.95 12.10
N VAL A 88 9.96 -19.06 13.05
CA VAL A 88 10.31 -17.64 12.97
C VAL A 88 11.84 -17.44 12.97
N LYS A 89 12.57 -18.20 13.82
CA LYS A 89 14.04 -18.17 13.83
C LYS A 89 14.64 -18.69 12.53
N ALA A 90 14.07 -19.74 11.97
CA ALA A 90 14.49 -20.29 10.67
C ALA A 90 14.23 -19.28 9.56
N TRP A 91 13.04 -18.66 9.54
CA TRP A 91 12.68 -17.62 8.57
C TRP A 91 13.64 -16.42 8.59
N LEU A 92 13.99 -15.91 9.80
CA LEU A 92 14.94 -14.80 9.94
C LEU A 92 16.35 -15.12 9.45
N ARG A 93 16.73 -16.39 9.40
CA ARG A 93 18.08 -16.87 9.11
C ARG A 93 18.25 -17.48 7.73
N GLN A 94 17.26 -17.37 6.86
CA GLN A 94 17.35 -17.91 5.49
C GLN A 94 18.41 -17.19 4.66
N ASP A 95 19.07 -17.92 3.77
CA ASP A 95 20.10 -17.35 2.86
C ASP A 95 19.50 -16.42 1.81
N GLN A 96 18.30 -16.76 1.35
CA GLN A 96 17.51 -15.93 0.45
C GLN A 96 16.40 -15.22 1.24
N PRO A 97 16.12 -13.95 0.95
CA PRO A 97 15.01 -13.26 1.60
C PRO A 97 13.70 -14.00 1.38
N ALA A 98 13.04 -14.34 2.48
CA ALA A 98 11.77 -15.03 2.45
C ALA A 98 10.58 -14.06 2.35
N ALA A 99 9.48 -14.55 1.80
CA ALA A 99 8.24 -13.79 1.76
C ALA A 99 7.68 -13.57 3.18
N THR A 100 7.30 -12.35 3.50
CA THR A 100 6.76 -11.99 4.83
C THR A 100 5.45 -12.73 5.14
N GLU A 101 4.70 -13.11 4.11
CA GLU A 101 3.46 -13.89 4.19
C GLU A 101 3.67 -15.31 4.78
N GLN A 102 4.91 -15.78 4.86
CA GLN A 102 5.25 -17.03 5.54
C GLN A 102 5.26 -16.89 7.07
N LEU A 103 5.36 -15.67 7.59
CA LEU A 103 5.26 -15.43 9.02
C LEU A 103 3.81 -15.57 9.50
N PRO A 104 3.57 -15.96 10.76
CA PRO A 104 2.27 -15.84 11.39
C PRO A 104 1.69 -14.44 11.23
N ALA A 105 0.39 -14.34 10.90
CA ALA A 105 -0.24 -13.08 10.52
C ALA A 105 -0.07 -11.95 11.57
N HIS A 106 -0.07 -12.31 12.87
CA HIS A 106 0.11 -11.32 13.94
C HIS A 106 1.53 -10.71 13.96
N LEU A 107 2.53 -11.47 13.54
CA LEU A 107 3.93 -11.00 13.48
C LEU A 107 4.21 -10.12 12.27
N GLN A 108 3.30 -10.05 11.31
CA GLN A 108 3.44 -9.18 10.13
C GLN A 108 3.10 -7.71 10.40
N SER A 109 2.74 -7.33 11.64
CA SER A 109 2.43 -5.96 12.01
C SER A 109 3.67 -5.19 12.45
N ARG A 110 3.94 -4.06 11.77
CA ARG A 110 5.11 -3.22 12.08
C ARG A 110 4.95 -2.34 13.32
N TRP A 111 3.74 -1.91 13.61
CA TRP A 111 3.50 -0.82 14.56
C TRP A 111 2.95 -1.26 15.91
N VAL A 112 3.13 -2.54 16.23
CA VAL A 112 2.80 -3.13 17.54
C VAL A 112 3.84 -4.16 17.94
N ASP A 113 4.05 -4.34 19.22
CA ASP A 113 4.80 -5.49 19.74
C ASP A 113 3.85 -6.68 19.88
N ALA A 114 3.94 -7.61 18.95
CA ALA A 114 3.17 -8.84 18.92
C ALA A 114 3.96 -10.07 19.44
N SER A 115 5.01 -9.87 20.24
CA SER A 115 5.74 -10.94 20.93
C SER A 115 4.86 -11.72 21.90
N MET A 116 3.75 -11.13 22.31
CA MET A 116 2.65 -11.73 23.04
C MET A 116 1.31 -11.23 22.49
N LEU A 117 0.25 -11.97 22.73
CA LEU A 117 -1.11 -11.60 22.33
C LEU A 117 -2.02 -11.50 23.57
N PRO A 118 -2.90 -10.49 23.64
CA PRO A 118 -3.00 -9.35 22.72
C PRO A 118 -1.72 -8.55 22.64
N SER A 119 -1.44 -7.96 21.44
CA SER A 119 -0.23 -7.17 21.22
C SER A 119 -0.17 -5.92 22.08
N ARG A 120 1.05 -5.45 22.36
CA ARG A 120 1.30 -4.22 23.12
C ARG A 120 1.61 -3.05 22.18
N PRO A 121 1.24 -1.83 22.56
CA PRO A 121 1.68 -0.64 21.84
C PRO A 121 3.21 -0.49 21.97
N LEU A 122 3.84 -0.02 20.91
CA LEU A 122 5.25 0.37 20.93
C LEU A 122 5.42 1.70 21.71
N HIS A 123 6.60 1.89 22.28
CA HIS A 123 6.92 3.14 22.95
C HIS A 123 6.96 4.32 21.95
N PRO A 124 6.37 5.49 22.25
CA PRO A 124 6.32 6.62 21.31
C PRO A 124 7.68 7.05 20.74
N ALA A 125 8.76 7.01 21.55
CA ALA A 125 10.10 7.35 21.07
C ALA A 125 10.62 6.31 20.05
N ALA A 126 10.31 5.01 20.23
CA ALA A 126 10.66 3.98 19.27
C ALA A 126 9.90 4.15 17.94
N ILE A 127 8.61 4.49 18.01
CA ILE A 127 7.81 4.83 16.84
C ILE A 127 8.43 6.01 16.09
N ALA A 128 8.72 7.12 16.78
CA ALA A 128 9.30 8.31 16.17
C ALA A 128 10.64 8.02 15.49
N ALA A 129 11.53 7.27 16.15
CA ALA A 129 12.82 6.85 15.59
C ALA A 129 12.66 5.97 14.35
N ALA A 130 11.76 4.97 14.42
CA ALA A 130 11.49 4.06 13.29
C ALA A 130 10.90 4.77 12.08
N VAL A 131 9.96 5.72 12.30
CA VAL A 131 9.39 6.54 11.22
C VAL A 131 10.43 7.46 10.61
N ALA A 132 11.28 8.10 11.42
CA ALA A 132 12.36 8.94 10.91
C ALA A 132 13.36 8.12 10.08
N GLU A 133 13.71 6.91 10.53
CA GLU A 133 14.59 5.99 9.81
C GLU A 133 13.97 5.59 8.45
N GLU A 134 12.72 5.10 8.43
CA GLU A 134 12.11 4.67 7.17
C GLU A 134 11.90 5.82 6.18
N ALA A 135 11.54 7.02 6.66
CA ALA A 135 11.44 8.21 5.81
C ALA A 135 12.80 8.65 5.26
N GLY A 136 13.86 8.52 6.06
CA GLY A 136 15.25 8.78 5.65
C GLY A 136 15.72 7.80 4.57
N VAL A 137 15.47 6.50 4.76
CA VAL A 137 15.80 5.44 3.78
C VAL A 137 15.01 5.64 2.50
N TYR A 138 13.70 5.89 2.58
CA TYR A 138 12.85 6.16 1.42
C TYR A 138 13.41 7.34 0.59
N ARG A 139 13.70 8.47 1.26
CA ARG A 139 14.28 9.66 0.60
C ARG A 139 15.63 9.36 -0.06
N ARG A 140 16.49 8.61 0.60
CA ARG A 140 17.80 8.23 0.04
C ARG A 140 17.64 7.39 -1.23
N ILE A 141 16.72 6.42 -1.24
CA ILE A 141 16.52 5.49 -2.36
C ILE A 141 15.82 6.16 -3.55
N LEU A 142 14.80 6.99 -3.28
CA LEU A 142 13.90 7.55 -4.29
C LEU A 142 14.11 9.04 -4.59
N GLY A 143 14.96 9.73 -3.82
CA GLY A 143 15.25 11.15 -4.01
C GLY A 143 14.18 12.12 -3.49
N VAL A 144 13.04 11.61 -3.01
CA VAL A 144 11.92 12.42 -2.51
C VAL A 144 11.41 11.87 -1.18
N PRO A 145 10.84 12.70 -0.28
CA PRO A 145 10.24 12.21 0.95
C PRO A 145 8.95 11.41 0.68
N PRO A 146 8.60 10.43 1.53
CA PRO A 146 7.32 9.72 1.41
C PRO A 146 6.16 10.69 1.66
N LYS A 147 5.17 10.68 0.78
CA LYS A 147 3.94 11.48 0.88
C LYS A 147 2.72 10.64 1.19
N VAL A 148 2.75 9.38 0.81
CA VAL A 148 1.67 8.41 1.00
C VAL A 148 2.22 7.18 1.71
N VAL A 149 1.48 6.71 2.71
CA VAL A 149 1.79 5.48 3.45
C VAL A 149 0.63 4.49 3.32
N VAL A 150 0.98 3.22 3.15
CA VAL A 150 0.06 2.08 3.33
C VAL A 150 0.53 1.33 4.57
N PRO A 151 -0.19 1.37 5.70
CA PRO A 151 0.26 0.69 6.92
C PRO A 151 0.29 -0.83 6.75
N PRO A 152 1.38 -1.52 7.13
CA PRO A 152 1.41 -2.98 7.15
C PRO A 152 0.25 -3.56 7.97
N THR A 153 -0.50 -4.48 7.37
CA THR A 153 -1.68 -5.15 7.95
C THR A 153 -2.76 -4.22 8.51
N PHE A 154 -2.68 -2.92 8.20
CA PHE A 154 -3.61 -1.87 8.68
C PHE A 154 -3.73 -1.77 10.20
N VAL A 155 -2.65 -2.15 10.91
CA VAL A 155 -2.54 -2.00 12.37
C VAL A 155 -1.55 -0.87 12.67
N TRP A 156 -2.06 0.26 13.19
CA TRP A 156 -1.26 1.44 13.57
C TRP A 156 -2.02 2.31 14.57
N THR A 157 -1.32 3.18 15.32
CA THR A 157 -1.90 4.07 16.31
C THR A 157 -1.81 5.54 15.88
N LYS A 158 -2.47 6.43 16.65
CA LYS A 158 -2.36 7.89 16.45
C LYS A 158 -0.94 8.41 16.66
N GLU A 159 -0.13 7.74 17.48
CA GLU A 159 1.28 8.07 17.68
C GLU A 159 2.07 7.88 16.38
N VAL A 160 1.79 6.79 15.65
CA VAL A 160 2.39 6.52 14.34
C VAL A 160 1.99 7.59 13.32
N GLU A 161 0.71 8.01 13.30
CA GLU A 161 0.25 9.09 12.42
C GLU A 161 0.95 10.42 12.70
N ARG A 162 1.12 10.77 14.00
CA ARG A 162 1.86 11.98 14.36
C ARG A 162 3.30 11.95 13.87
N ALA A 163 3.96 10.80 13.99
CA ALA A 163 5.32 10.62 13.51
C ALA A 163 5.40 10.71 11.98
N TRP A 164 4.47 10.08 11.24
CA TRP A 164 4.38 10.21 9.78
C TRP A 164 4.12 11.65 9.35
N ALA A 165 3.19 12.36 10.00
CA ALA A 165 2.93 13.78 9.73
C ALA A 165 4.19 14.64 9.93
N ALA A 166 4.92 14.42 11.04
CA ALA A 166 6.19 15.10 11.31
C ALA A 166 7.27 14.81 10.27
N SER A 167 7.21 13.64 9.60
CA SER A 167 8.11 13.26 8.49
C SER A 167 7.62 13.73 7.12
N GLY A 168 6.49 14.45 7.05
CA GLY A 168 5.97 15.06 5.83
C GLY A 168 5.03 14.17 5.02
N VAL A 169 4.52 13.07 5.60
CA VAL A 169 3.44 12.26 5.01
C VAL A 169 2.14 13.07 5.01
N GLU A 170 1.41 13.02 3.91
CA GLU A 170 0.15 13.73 3.70
C GLU A 170 -1.07 12.80 3.77
N CYS A 171 -0.88 11.52 3.39
CA CYS A 171 -1.98 10.60 3.17
C CYS A 171 -1.68 9.18 3.64
N VAL A 172 -2.67 8.53 4.26
CA VAL A 172 -2.69 7.09 4.57
C VAL A 172 -3.75 6.41 3.72
N VAL A 173 -3.38 5.33 3.04
CA VAL A 173 -4.29 4.45 2.31
C VAL A 173 -4.71 3.30 3.21
N THR A 174 -6.02 3.03 3.32
CA THR A 174 -6.62 2.08 4.26
C THR A 174 -7.78 1.31 3.62
N PRO A 175 -8.18 0.15 4.13
CA PRO A 175 -9.42 -0.53 3.70
C PRO A 175 -10.70 0.16 4.21
N GLY A 176 -10.61 1.33 4.84
CA GLY A 176 -11.73 2.03 5.47
C GLY A 176 -11.79 1.83 7.00
N TRP A 177 -10.75 1.21 7.56
CA TRP A 177 -10.62 0.92 8.99
C TRP A 177 -9.19 1.15 9.43
N ARG A 178 -9.02 1.48 10.72
CA ARG A 178 -7.76 1.44 11.46
C ARG A 178 -7.88 0.43 12.58
N TYR A 179 -6.96 -0.50 12.64
CA TYR A 179 -6.78 -1.38 13.80
C TYR A 179 -5.63 -0.86 14.64
N THR A 180 -5.71 -1.01 15.97
CA THR A 180 -4.70 -0.46 16.88
C THR A 180 -3.89 -1.53 17.58
N ARG A 181 -4.30 -2.79 17.48
CA ARG A 181 -3.61 -3.95 18.09
C ARG A 181 -3.91 -5.26 17.36
N ARG A 182 -3.22 -6.31 17.77
CA ARG A 182 -3.59 -7.70 17.51
C ARG A 182 -4.27 -8.26 18.75
N GLU A 183 -5.42 -8.90 18.57
CA GLU A 183 -6.18 -9.54 19.64
C GLU A 183 -5.56 -10.88 20.05
N ALA A 184 -6.13 -11.55 21.07
CA ALA A 184 -5.63 -12.83 21.59
C ALA A 184 -5.53 -13.94 20.52
N GLN A 185 -6.37 -13.90 19.49
CA GLN A 185 -6.36 -14.84 18.35
C GLN A 185 -5.41 -14.40 17.22
N GLY A 186 -4.64 -13.32 17.40
CA GLY A 186 -3.76 -12.76 16.38
C GLY A 186 -4.47 -11.95 15.28
N LEU A 187 -5.78 -11.80 15.34
CA LEU A 187 -6.56 -11.01 14.40
C LEU A 187 -6.39 -9.49 14.67
N PRO A 188 -6.50 -8.63 13.65
CA PRO A 188 -6.56 -7.19 13.85
C PRO A 188 -7.75 -6.81 14.73
N GLY A 189 -7.56 -5.85 15.65
CA GLY A 189 -8.60 -5.39 16.56
C GLY A 189 -8.33 -4.01 17.12
N GLY A 190 -9.18 -3.57 18.07
CA GLY A 190 -9.16 -2.20 18.56
C GLY A 190 -9.50 -1.21 17.45
N ASP A 191 -10.46 -1.55 16.61
CA ASP A 191 -10.85 -0.79 15.44
C ASP A 191 -11.36 0.62 15.81
N GLU A 192 -10.90 1.57 15.06
CA GLU A 192 -11.39 2.94 15.03
C GLU A 192 -11.84 3.24 13.60
N GLY A 193 -13.08 3.00 13.31
CA GLY A 193 -13.65 3.20 11.99
C GLY A 193 -15.14 3.53 12.05
N PRO A 194 -15.82 3.73 10.93
CA PRO A 194 -15.28 3.69 9.57
C PRO A 194 -14.48 4.94 9.18
N ILE A 195 -13.48 4.76 8.32
CA ILE A 195 -12.72 5.84 7.69
C ILE A 195 -13.16 5.94 6.23
N VAL A 196 -13.52 7.14 5.79
CA VAL A 196 -13.92 7.38 4.41
C VAL A 196 -12.96 8.33 3.69
N ASN A 197 -13.07 8.38 2.36
CA ASN A 197 -12.26 9.28 1.54
C ASN A 197 -12.42 10.73 1.98
N ALA A 198 -11.30 11.43 2.12
CA ALA A 198 -11.17 12.81 2.60
C ALA A 198 -11.35 13.01 4.11
N ASP A 199 -11.52 11.96 4.91
CA ASP A 199 -11.38 12.07 6.36
C ASP A 199 -9.96 12.50 6.72
N ARG A 200 -9.78 13.07 7.91
CA ARG A 200 -8.50 13.58 8.39
C ARG A 200 -8.28 13.28 9.86
N SER A 201 -7.01 13.06 10.21
CA SER A 201 -6.51 13.03 11.58
C SER A 201 -5.33 14.01 11.67
N GLY A 202 -5.56 15.20 12.19
CA GLY A 202 -4.58 16.29 12.17
C GLY A 202 -4.17 16.67 10.74
N ALA A 203 -2.87 16.53 10.43
CA ALA A 203 -2.32 16.81 9.10
C ALA A 203 -2.51 15.65 8.10
N ILE A 204 -2.77 14.45 8.58
CA ILE A 204 -2.96 13.24 7.74
C ILE A 204 -4.37 13.20 7.17
N GLY A 205 -4.48 12.99 5.87
CA GLY A 205 -5.73 12.62 5.21
C GLY A 205 -5.79 11.15 4.89
N TYR A 206 -6.99 10.63 4.58
CA TYR A 206 -7.18 9.22 4.28
C TYR A 206 -7.76 9.00 2.90
N LEU A 207 -7.33 7.88 2.30
CA LEU A 207 -7.97 7.27 1.13
C LEU A 207 -8.41 5.86 1.50
N ALA A 208 -9.70 5.59 1.35
CA ALA A 208 -10.26 4.25 1.51
C ALA A 208 -10.28 3.53 0.16
N ARG A 209 -9.75 2.30 0.13
CA ARG A 209 -9.89 1.40 -1.01
C ARG A 209 -11.34 1.00 -1.17
N CYS A 210 -11.78 0.76 -2.39
CA CYS A 210 -13.15 0.34 -2.64
C CYS A 210 -13.28 -1.17 -2.91
N ASP A 211 -12.25 -1.79 -3.52
CA ASP A 211 -12.27 -3.20 -3.88
C ASP A 211 -10.86 -3.68 -4.31
N TYR A 212 -10.80 -4.86 -4.93
CA TYR A 212 -9.59 -5.52 -5.36
C TYR A 212 -9.56 -5.74 -6.88
N PHE A 213 -8.33 -5.82 -7.42
CA PHE A 213 -8.03 -6.43 -8.70
C PHE A 213 -6.99 -7.53 -8.47
N GLU A 214 -7.41 -8.78 -8.37
CA GLU A 214 -6.56 -9.93 -8.06
C GLU A 214 -6.90 -11.13 -8.96
N PRO A 215 -6.47 -11.11 -10.23
CA PRO A 215 -6.79 -12.17 -11.19
C PRO A 215 -6.35 -13.57 -10.74
N ALA A 216 -5.21 -13.67 -10.05
CA ALA A 216 -4.72 -14.94 -9.49
C ALA A 216 -5.68 -15.54 -8.44
N ARG A 217 -6.60 -14.73 -7.89
CA ARG A 217 -7.59 -15.11 -6.87
C ARG A 217 -9.04 -14.99 -7.37
N GLY A 218 -9.23 -14.94 -8.70
CA GLY A 218 -10.55 -14.85 -9.32
C GLY A 218 -11.20 -13.47 -9.30
N ARG A 219 -10.48 -12.42 -8.88
CA ARG A 219 -10.95 -11.02 -8.95
C ARG A 219 -10.35 -10.36 -10.19
N ASP A 220 -10.84 -10.77 -11.33
CA ASP A 220 -10.37 -10.41 -12.67
C ASP A 220 -10.85 -9.02 -13.14
N ALA A 221 -10.71 -8.74 -14.44
CA ALA A 221 -11.16 -7.49 -15.04
C ALA A 221 -12.67 -7.27 -14.89
N ALA A 222 -13.49 -8.33 -15.02
CA ALA A 222 -14.95 -8.20 -14.89
C ALA A 222 -15.35 -7.82 -13.46
N TYR A 223 -14.71 -8.44 -12.47
CA TYR A 223 -14.90 -8.11 -11.05
C TYR A 223 -14.51 -6.64 -10.76
N ALA A 224 -13.35 -6.20 -11.22
CA ALA A 224 -12.87 -4.83 -11.00
C ALA A 224 -13.72 -3.79 -11.75
N LEU A 225 -14.22 -4.11 -12.96
CA LEU A 225 -15.16 -3.25 -13.69
C LEU A 225 -16.48 -3.09 -12.94
N ALA A 226 -17.01 -4.14 -12.35
CA ALA A 226 -18.22 -4.04 -11.51
C ALA A 226 -17.97 -3.14 -10.28
N ALA A 227 -16.78 -3.17 -9.69
CA ALA A 227 -16.40 -2.26 -8.62
C ALA A 227 -16.32 -0.79 -9.11
N LEU A 228 -15.77 -0.55 -10.30
CA LEU A 228 -15.74 0.77 -10.93
C LEU A 228 -17.17 1.30 -11.16
N GLU A 229 -18.07 0.49 -11.71
CA GLU A 229 -19.46 0.87 -11.95
C GLU A 229 -20.18 1.27 -10.65
N ARG A 230 -19.98 0.49 -9.58
CA ARG A 230 -20.51 0.83 -8.25
C ARG A 230 -19.93 2.16 -7.74
N ALA A 231 -18.62 2.37 -7.90
CA ALA A 231 -17.97 3.60 -7.46
C ALA A 231 -18.49 4.82 -8.23
N VAL A 232 -18.65 4.71 -9.55
CA VAL A 232 -19.23 5.75 -10.42
C VAL A 232 -20.66 6.07 -9.99
N ALA A 233 -21.53 5.05 -9.84
CA ALA A 233 -22.90 5.25 -9.39
C ALA A 233 -23.00 5.97 -8.05
N GLN A 234 -22.04 5.70 -7.14
CA GLN A 234 -21.97 6.33 -5.82
C GLN A 234 -21.24 7.70 -5.84
N GLY A 235 -20.74 8.15 -6.99
CA GLY A 235 -19.94 9.36 -7.09
C GLY A 235 -18.67 9.30 -6.23
N ARG A 236 -18.00 8.15 -6.22
CA ARG A 236 -16.76 7.89 -5.44
C ARG A 236 -15.60 7.57 -6.38
N PRO A 237 -14.36 7.86 -5.98
CA PRO A 237 -13.21 7.33 -6.71
C PRO A 237 -13.17 5.80 -6.60
N CYS A 238 -12.70 5.14 -7.66
CA CYS A 238 -12.42 3.71 -7.65
C CYS A 238 -10.93 3.50 -7.31
N VAL A 239 -10.64 3.03 -6.11
CA VAL A 239 -9.28 2.72 -5.64
C VAL A 239 -9.20 1.20 -5.43
N LEU A 240 -8.54 0.51 -6.37
CA LEU A 240 -8.40 -0.94 -6.35
C LEU A 240 -7.08 -1.33 -5.69
N GLU A 241 -7.12 -2.37 -4.86
CA GLU A 241 -5.93 -3.02 -4.34
C GLU A 241 -5.51 -4.18 -5.22
N ASN A 242 -4.19 -4.35 -5.33
CA ASN A 242 -3.59 -5.51 -5.97
C ASN A 242 -2.35 -5.97 -5.17
N HIS A 243 -2.15 -7.27 -5.07
CA HIS A 243 -0.96 -7.84 -4.45
C HIS A 243 0.02 -8.36 -5.49
N ARG A 244 1.30 -8.34 -5.14
CA ARG A 244 2.42 -8.71 -6.01
C ARG A 244 2.32 -10.13 -6.58
N ASP A 245 1.73 -11.06 -5.85
CA ASP A 245 1.56 -12.46 -6.24
C ASP A 245 0.79 -12.64 -7.55
N ASN A 246 0.00 -11.65 -7.98
CA ASN A 246 -0.60 -11.65 -9.30
C ASN A 246 0.43 -11.53 -10.43
N PHE A 247 1.61 -10.95 -10.18
CA PHE A 247 2.57 -10.61 -11.22
C PHE A 247 3.95 -11.26 -11.08
N ILE A 248 4.28 -11.86 -9.92
CA ILE A 248 5.61 -12.43 -9.65
C ILE A 248 5.62 -13.96 -9.56
N ASN A 249 4.45 -14.62 -9.58
CA ASN A 249 4.32 -16.07 -9.57
C ASN A 249 4.78 -16.69 -10.91
N ASP A 250 4.33 -17.90 -11.23
CA ASP A 250 4.70 -18.54 -12.47
C ASP A 250 4.32 -17.70 -13.72
N ALA A 251 4.97 -17.99 -14.83
CA ALA A 251 4.82 -17.20 -16.06
C ALA A 251 3.38 -17.17 -16.58
N ALA A 252 2.61 -18.25 -16.41
CA ALA A 252 1.25 -18.33 -16.91
C ALA A 252 0.28 -17.50 -16.04
N VAL A 253 0.45 -17.50 -14.72
CA VAL A 253 -0.33 -16.64 -13.80
C VAL A 253 -0.01 -15.18 -14.09
N ARG A 254 1.27 -14.84 -14.23
CA ARG A 254 1.70 -13.47 -14.56
C ARG A 254 1.09 -12.99 -15.87
N GLN A 255 1.17 -13.80 -16.94
CA GLN A 255 0.63 -13.42 -18.24
C GLN A 255 -0.88 -13.19 -18.18
N ARG A 256 -1.65 -14.11 -17.55
CA ARG A 256 -3.09 -13.90 -17.34
C ARG A 256 -3.40 -12.61 -16.60
N SER A 257 -2.63 -12.29 -15.55
CA SER A 257 -2.85 -11.07 -14.79
C SER A 257 -2.55 -9.81 -15.60
N LEU A 258 -1.55 -9.84 -16.48
CA LEU A 258 -1.25 -8.74 -17.40
C LEU A 258 -2.36 -8.59 -18.46
N ASP A 259 -2.87 -9.70 -19.00
CA ASP A 259 -3.98 -9.69 -19.96
C ASP A 259 -5.27 -9.16 -19.33
N GLU A 260 -5.55 -9.53 -18.08
CA GLU A 260 -6.69 -9.01 -17.33
C GLU A 260 -6.53 -7.51 -17.00
N LEU A 261 -5.30 -7.05 -16.69
CA LEU A 261 -5.02 -5.63 -16.49
C LEU A 261 -5.28 -4.83 -17.77
N ASP A 262 -4.79 -5.30 -18.91
CA ASP A 262 -5.05 -4.68 -20.22
C ASP A 262 -6.55 -4.62 -20.53
N ARG A 263 -7.26 -5.74 -20.30
CA ARG A 263 -8.71 -5.83 -20.46
C ARG A 263 -9.46 -4.84 -19.58
N LEU A 264 -9.11 -4.76 -18.29
CA LEU A 264 -9.72 -3.82 -17.34
C LEU A 264 -9.59 -2.38 -17.85
N LEU A 265 -8.36 -1.95 -18.18
CA LEU A 265 -8.08 -0.58 -18.60
C LEU A 265 -8.79 -0.23 -19.91
N ARG A 266 -8.79 -1.14 -20.89
CA ARG A 266 -9.49 -0.96 -22.17
C ARG A 266 -10.98 -0.78 -21.98
N TYR A 267 -11.63 -1.65 -21.20
CA TYR A 267 -13.08 -1.56 -20.99
C TYR A 267 -13.48 -0.40 -20.09
N ALA A 268 -12.68 -0.07 -19.07
CA ALA A 268 -12.93 1.09 -18.23
C ALA A 268 -12.92 2.39 -19.04
N SER A 269 -11.90 2.59 -19.88
CA SER A 269 -11.80 3.78 -20.73
C SER A 269 -12.91 3.84 -21.81
N ALA A 270 -13.30 2.68 -22.37
CA ALA A 270 -14.37 2.64 -23.36
C ALA A 270 -15.75 2.94 -22.76
N ARG A 271 -16.02 2.51 -21.52
CA ARG A 271 -17.30 2.76 -20.83
C ARG A 271 -17.41 4.14 -20.22
N HIS A 272 -16.26 4.70 -19.80
CA HIS A 272 -16.17 5.99 -19.14
C HIS A 272 -15.17 6.88 -19.89
N PRO A 273 -15.58 7.50 -21.01
CA PRO A 273 -14.69 8.35 -21.83
C PRO A 273 -14.10 9.55 -21.07
N ASP A 274 -14.72 9.96 -19.97
CA ASP A 274 -14.28 11.03 -19.08
C ASP A 274 -13.42 10.53 -17.89
N LEU A 275 -13.09 9.23 -17.85
CA LEU A 275 -12.26 8.64 -16.81
C LEU A 275 -10.94 9.39 -16.67
N ARG A 276 -10.46 9.53 -15.42
CA ARG A 276 -9.18 10.14 -15.07
C ARG A 276 -8.35 9.18 -14.24
N PHE A 277 -7.14 8.90 -14.69
CA PHE A 277 -6.17 8.12 -13.93
C PHE A 277 -5.36 9.02 -12.99
N MET A 278 -5.22 8.60 -11.75
CA MET A 278 -4.50 9.36 -10.72
C MET A 278 -3.72 8.44 -9.79
N SER A 279 -2.58 8.91 -9.32
CA SER A 279 -1.92 8.33 -8.16
C SER A 279 -2.72 8.60 -6.88
N SER A 280 -2.46 7.84 -5.82
CA SER A 280 -3.11 8.08 -4.52
C SER A 280 -2.81 9.48 -3.98
N LEU A 281 -1.62 10.02 -4.21
CA LEU A 281 -1.27 11.38 -3.78
C LEU A 281 -2.09 12.45 -4.52
N GLU A 282 -2.19 12.32 -5.85
CA GLU A 282 -3.00 13.24 -6.67
C GLU A 282 -4.46 13.18 -6.28
N LEU A 283 -5.01 11.97 -6.10
CA LEU A 283 -6.39 11.79 -5.66
C LEU A 283 -6.63 12.40 -4.27
N HIS A 284 -5.71 12.17 -3.32
CA HIS A 284 -5.79 12.79 -1.99
C HIS A 284 -5.84 14.32 -2.07
N ARG A 285 -4.92 14.93 -2.83
CA ARG A 285 -4.86 16.38 -3.01
C ARG A 285 -6.11 16.92 -3.69
N LEU A 286 -6.59 16.24 -4.73
CA LEU A 286 -7.84 16.59 -5.41
C LEU A 286 -9.03 16.62 -4.44
N LEU A 287 -9.17 15.59 -3.60
CA LEU A 287 -10.26 15.51 -2.61
C LEU A 287 -10.13 16.56 -1.51
N ARG A 288 -8.90 16.88 -1.10
CA ARG A 288 -8.61 17.91 -0.11
C ARG A 288 -8.91 19.32 -0.62
N ASP A 289 -8.37 19.64 -1.80
CA ASP A 289 -8.35 21.01 -2.32
C ASP A 289 -9.61 21.31 -3.13
N ARG A 290 -10.28 20.29 -3.69
CA ARG A 290 -11.49 20.40 -4.54
C ARG A 290 -11.32 21.44 -5.65
N SER A 291 -10.12 21.54 -6.19
CA SER A 291 -9.71 22.61 -7.10
C SER A 291 -10.02 22.33 -8.57
N ALA A 292 -10.43 21.09 -8.93
CA ALA A 292 -10.72 20.77 -10.32
C ALA A 292 -12.14 21.20 -10.73
N ASP A 293 -12.25 21.89 -11.84
CA ASP A 293 -13.49 22.41 -12.43
C ASP A 293 -14.47 21.32 -12.89
N TRP A 294 -13.95 20.12 -13.23
CA TRP A 294 -14.77 18.96 -13.59
C TRP A 294 -15.39 18.23 -12.38
N LEU A 295 -15.03 18.60 -11.14
CA LEU A 295 -15.68 18.07 -9.95
C LEU A 295 -17.10 18.62 -9.81
N VAL A 296 -18.07 17.73 -9.53
CA VAL A 296 -19.46 18.15 -9.29
C VAL A 296 -19.54 18.94 -7.99
N ALA A 297 -19.58 20.27 -8.07
CA ALA A 297 -19.66 21.17 -6.92
C ALA A 297 -21.10 21.27 -6.37
N SER A 298 -22.12 21.20 -7.22
CA SER A 298 -23.52 21.36 -6.84
C SER A 298 -24.02 20.23 -5.94
N ARG A 299 -24.56 20.57 -4.76
CA ARG A 299 -25.16 19.59 -3.82
C ARG A 299 -26.32 18.83 -4.45
N TRP A 300 -27.14 19.51 -5.24
CA TRP A 300 -28.30 18.94 -5.93
C TRP A 300 -27.88 17.87 -6.96
N ARG A 301 -26.83 18.13 -7.70
CA ARG A 301 -26.29 17.16 -8.67
C ARG A 301 -25.64 15.94 -7.99
N ARG A 302 -25.31 16.02 -6.69
CA ARG A 302 -24.76 14.91 -5.90
C ARG A 302 -25.85 14.01 -5.30
N LEU A 303 -27.10 14.47 -5.21
CA LEU A 303 -28.19 13.72 -4.56
C LEU A 303 -28.36 12.30 -5.13
N PRO A 304 -28.40 12.06 -6.46
CA PRO A 304 -28.55 10.71 -6.97
C PRO A 304 -27.44 9.77 -6.51
N ALA A 305 -26.18 10.24 -6.51
CA ALA A 305 -25.04 9.47 -6.04
C ALA A 305 -25.08 9.23 -4.53
N LEU A 306 -25.63 10.14 -3.74
CA LEU A 306 -25.84 9.94 -2.31
C LEU A 306 -26.86 8.84 -2.02
N TRP A 307 -27.96 8.81 -2.77
CA TRP A 307 -28.98 7.75 -2.65
C TRP A 307 -28.42 6.35 -2.96
N GLN A 308 -27.44 6.24 -3.85
CA GLN A 308 -26.78 4.97 -4.19
C GLN A 308 -25.80 4.46 -3.10
N ARG A 309 -25.59 5.24 -2.03
CA ARG A 309 -24.68 4.88 -0.92
C ARG A 309 -25.38 4.17 0.23
N PHE A 310 -26.70 4.25 0.26
CA PHE A 310 -27.60 3.62 1.24
C PHE A 310 -28.44 2.52 0.57
#